data_9185fe27531743ae750a8f92ba8904f5
#
_entry.id   9185fe27531743ae750a8f92ba8904f5
#
_cell.length_a   1.000
_cell.length_b   1.000
_cell.length_c   1.000
_cell.angle_alpha   90.00
_cell.angle_beta   90.00
_cell.angle_gamma   90.00
#
_symmetry.space_group_name_H-M   'P 1'
#
loop_
_entity.id
_entity.type
_entity.pdbx_description
1 polymer ?
#
loop_
_entity_poly.entity_id
_entity_poly.type
_entity_poly.pdbx_seq_one_letter_code
_entity_poly.pdbx_strand_id
1 'polypeptide(L)'
;MTSKLRSSLHVAAAMLLLTIAATGRARAADTIKVGILHSLSGTMAISETILKNLMLWQITELNAQGGLLCKKVVPVVVDPASNWPLFAEKARQLLSEDKVAAVFGCWTSVSRKSVVPVFEQLNGLLFYPLEYEGMEASYNVFYGGSVPSNKAIPAIEYLMSPNGGSVKRWVLEGTDYVYPRTSNKIMRAFLHAKGVEDADILENYTPFAYSDWQTEVGRIKQFASEGKKTAVISTINGDANVPFYKELANEGVKATDIPVIAFSVGEEELVGLDTKNLVGHLAAWAYFQSVDTPENQAFITAWHQYIGNQKAVTEDPMQAEYLLFHMWVHAVEQAGTTDVDAVRQAMIGQKMKDLAGFTEVMQPSHHLTKPLMIGEIQPNGQFAIVYQSESVLEPHPWSPYLPADKGKIANWDYPWVCGNCTEAKDKDF
;
A
#
# COMPACT_ATOMS: atom_id res chain seq x y z
N MET A 1 -64.88 1.69 61.28
CA MET A 1 -63.40 1.47 61.17
C MET A 1 -63.08 0.48 60.07
N THR A 2 -63.55 0.63 58.84
CA THR A 2 -63.37 -0.34 57.75
C THR A 2 -63.15 0.26 56.35
N SER A 3 -62.74 1.53 56.21
CA SER A 3 -62.59 2.17 54.91
C SER A 3 -61.14 2.65 54.59
N LYS A 4 -60.16 2.51 55.49
CA LYS A 4 -58.79 2.94 55.31
C LYS A 4 -57.81 1.84 54.95
N LEU A 5 -58.19 0.55 54.91
CA LEU A 5 -57.33 -0.55 54.62
C LEU A 5 -57.35 -1.01 53.13
N ARG A 6 -58.28 -0.50 52.32
CA ARG A 6 -58.40 -0.92 50.89
C ARG A 6 -57.63 -0.01 49.93
N SER A 7 -57.22 1.21 50.29
CA SER A 7 -56.49 2.12 49.42
C SER A 7 -54.95 1.88 49.40
N SER A 8 -54.42 1.20 50.45
CA SER A 8 -52.98 0.95 50.55
C SER A 8 -52.49 -0.27 49.74
N LEU A 9 -53.39 -1.21 49.39
CA LEU A 9 -53.02 -2.36 48.60
C LEU A 9 -52.93 -2.09 47.06
N HIS A 10 -53.62 -1.07 46.55
CA HIS A 10 -53.67 -0.75 45.15
C HIS A 10 -52.45 0.10 44.69
N VAL A 11 -51.89 0.88 45.62
CA VAL A 11 -50.66 1.69 45.32
C VAL A 11 -49.39 0.82 45.30
N ALA A 12 -49.35 -0.22 46.15
CA ALA A 12 -48.20 -1.15 46.15
C ALA A 12 -48.14 -2.07 44.89
N ALA A 13 -49.30 -2.43 44.32
CA ALA A 13 -49.37 -3.24 43.11
C ALA A 13 -49.02 -2.45 41.84
N ALA A 14 -49.32 -1.12 41.83
CA ALA A 14 -48.99 -0.25 40.70
C ALA A 14 -47.48 0.10 40.64
N MET A 15 -46.78 0.16 41.78
CA MET A 15 -45.33 0.38 41.81
C MET A 15 -44.52 -0.88 41.48
N LEU A 16 -45.04 -2.09 41.66
CA LEU A 16 -44.34 -3.34 41.32
C LEU A 16 -44.44 -3.69 39.83
N LEU A 17 -45.40 -3.12 39.09
CA LEU A 17 -45.57 -3.31 37.65
C LEU A 17 -44.74 -2.34 36.80
N LEU A 18 -44.23 -1.22 37.36
CA LEU A 18 -43.36 -0.28 36.66
C LEU A 18 -41.85 -0.66 36.70
N THR A 19 -41.46 -1.61 37.57
CA THR A 19 -40.05 -2.04 37.67
C THR A 19 -39.67 -3.23 36.77
N ILE A 20 -40.65 -3.86 36.10
CA ILE A 20 -40.39 -5.05 35.22
C ILE A 20 -40.21 -4.63 33.75
N ALA A 21 -40.44 -3.36 33.38
CA ALA A 21 -40.28 -2.91 31.98
C ALA A 21 -38.86 -2.41 31.62
N ALA A 22 -37.91 -2.46 32.56
CA ALA A 22 -36.54 -1.98 32.35
C ALA A 22 -35.47 -3.10 32.22
N THR A 23 -35.86 -4.37 32.02
CA THR A 23 -34.94 -5.35 31.51
C THR A 23 -34.84 -5.14 29.98
N GLY A 24 -34.21 -4.02 29.58
CA GLY A 24 -33.75 -3.89 28.24
C GLY A 24 -32.86 -5.10 27.94
N ARG A 25 -33.34 -5.98 27.05
CA ARG A 25 -32.45 -6.92 26.39
C ARG A 25 -31.23 -6.11 25.97
N ALA A 26 -30.07 -6.35 26.55
CA ALA A 26 -28.83 -5.89 26.00
C ALA A 26 -28.79 -6.48 24.58
N ARG A 27 -29.23 -5.70 23.62
CA ARG A 27 -29.05 -5.98 22.21
C ARG A 27 -27.55 -6.09 22.07
N ALA A 28 -27.03 -7.24 21.64
CA ALA A 28 -25.63 -7.37 21.32
C ALA A 28 -25.28 -6.11 20.50
N ALA A 29 -24.33 -5.33 20.99
CA ALA A 29 -23.98 -4.08 20.36
C ALA A 29 -23.68 -4.39 18.90
N ASP A 30 -24.49 -3.82 18.00
CA ASP A 30 -24.34 -3.99 16.56
C ASP A 30 -22.93 -3.53 16.21
N THR A 31 -22.05 -4.39 15.73
CA THR A 31 -20.65 -4.10 15.43
C THR A 31 -20.45 -4.03 13.92
N ILE A 32 -19.47 -3.23 13.49
CA ILE A 32 -19.01 -3.21 12.11
C ILE A 32 -17.67 -3.98 12.08
N LYS A 33 -17.61 -5.08 11.34
CA LYS A 33 -16.39 -5.85 11.17
C LYS A 33 -15.58 -5.31 9.99
N VAL A 34 -14.25 -5.22 10.16
CA VAL A 34 -13.28 -4.82 9.14
C VAL A 34 -12.24 -5.92 9.01
N GLY A 35 -12.04 -6.41 7.80
CA GLY A 35 -11.04 -7.42 7.48
C GLY A 35 -9.64 -6.80 7.35
N ILE A 36 -8.65 -7.49 7.89
CA ILE A 36 -7.22 -7.16 7.75
C ILE A 36 -6.53 -8.37 7.13
N LEU A 37 -6.11 -8.23 5.87
CA LEU A 37 -5.58 -9.30 5.04
C LEU A 37 -4.13 -9.03 4.68
N HIS A 38 -3.22 -9.30 5.61
CA HIS A 38 -1.78 -9.11 5.46
C HIS A 38 -1.02 -10.36 5.87
N SER A 39 0.07 -10.68 5.14
CA SER A 39 0.96 -11.79 5.50
C SER A 39 1.70 -11.49 6.79
N LEU A 40 1.50 -12.34 7.80
CA LEU A 40 2.18 -12.23 9.09
C LEU A 40 3.29 -13.31 9.21
N SER A 41 3.40 -14.14 8.19
CA SER A 41 4.43 -15.16 8.01
C SER A 41 4.83 -15.28 6.54
N GLY A 42 5.97 -15.95 6.26
CA GLY A 42 6.54 -16.06 4.91
C GLY A 42 7.34 -14.83 4.47
N THR A 43 7.67 -14.77 3.18
CA THR A 43 8.64 -13.80 2.59
C THR A 43 8.19 -12.34 2.66
N MET A 44 6.89 -12.07 2.78
CA MET A 44 6.34 -10.72 2.87
C MET A 44 6.05 -10.25 4.29
N ALA A 45 6.28 -11.08 5.30
CA ALA A 45 5.98 -10.74 6.69
C ALA A 45 6.76 -9.52 7.20
N ILE A 46 7.97 -9.30 6.69
CA ILE A 46 8.81 -8.14 7.02
C ILE A 46 8.10 -6.83 6.67
N SER A 47 7.42 -6.78 5.53
CA SER A 47 6.75 -5.58 5.04
C SER A 47 5.28 -5.47 5.48
N GLU A 48 4.56 -6.59 5.64
CA GLU A 48 3.11 -6.57 5.87
C GLU A 48 2.70 -6.52 7.35
N THR A 49 3.56 -6.93 8.28
CA THR A 49 3.22 -6.96 9.72
C THR A 49 2.96 -5.56 10.28
N ILE A 50 3.68 -4.56 9.81
CA ILE A 50 3.53 -3.17 10.25
C ILE A 50 2.15 -2.60 9.85
N LEU A 51 1.65 -2.95 8.67
CA LEU A 51 0.34 -2.52 8.18
C LEU A 51 -0.80 -3.12 9.03
N LYS A 52 -0.73 -4.40 9.37
CA LYS A 52 -1.68 -5.01 10.31
C LYS A 52 -1.69 -4.26 11.66
N ASN A 53 -0.53 -3.89 12.17
CA ASN A 53 -0.43 -3.15 13.43
C ASN A 53 -1.03 -1.72 13.30
N LEU A 54 -0.78 -1.05 12.18
CA LEU A 54 -1.39 0.24 11.86
C LEU A 54 -2.93 0.16 11.88
N MET A 55 -3.49 -0.82 11.19
CA MET A 55 -4.95 -0.99 11.14
C MET A 55 -5.56 -1.25 12.51
N LEU A 56 -4.91 -2.06 13.36
CA LEU A 56 -5.35 -2.29 14.74
C LEU A 56 -5.31 -1.01 15.56
N TRP A 57 -4.29 -0.18 15.39
CA TRP A 57 -4.18 1.13 16.02
C TRP A 57 -5.30 2.06 15.56
N GLN A 58 -5.50 2.22 14.24
CA GLN A 58 -6.54 3.10 13.69
C GLN A 58 -7.95 2.70 14.15
N ILE A 59 -8.24 1.41 14.18
CA ILE A 59 -9.52 0.90 14.70
C ILE A 59 -9.67 1.20 16.21
N THR A 60 -8.59 1.10 16.98
CA THR A 60 -8.59 1.44 18.41
C THR A 60 -8.90 2.91 18.64
N GLU A 61 -8.23 3.81 17.88
CA GLU A 61 -8.48 5.26 17.94
C GLU A 61 -9.92 5.61 17.52
N LEU A 62 -10.41 5.04 16.43
CA LEU A 62 -11.78 5.24 15.98
C LEU A 62 -12.80 4.81 17.05
N ASN A 63 -12.58 3.66 17.69
CA ASN A 63 -13.45 3.18 18.76
C ASN A 63 -13.39 4.06 20.02
N ALA A 64 -12.24 4.63 20.35
CA ALA A 64 -12.10 5.58 21.46
C ALA A 64 -12.88 6.88 21.22
N GLN A 65 -13.10 7.24 19.96
CA GLN A 65 -13.88 8.41 19.54
C GLN A 65 -15.39 8.10 19.39
N GLY A 66 -15.85 6.88 19.70
CA GLY A 66 -17.26 6.49 19.64
C GLY A 66 -17.62 5.49 18.54
N GLY A 67 -16.63 5.00 17.80
CA GLY A 67 -16.79 4.05 16.71
C GLY A 67 -17.35 4.66 15.42
N LEU A 68 -17.93 3.85 14.57
CA LEU A 68 -18.45 4.25 13.25
C LEU A 68 -19.97 4.05 13.22
N LEU A 69 -20.73 5.07 12.84
CA LEU A 69 -22.21 5.06 12.91
C LEU A 69 -22.74 4.66 14.31
N CYS A 70 -22.09 5.14 15.38
CA CYS A 70 -22.38 4.76 16.77
C CYS A 70 -22.22 3.25 17.05
N LYS A 71 -21.45 2.53 16.25
CA LYS A 71 -21.16 1.10 16.41
C LYS A 71 -19.66 0.89 16.63
N LYS A 72 -19.33 -0.11 17.45
CA LYS A 72 -17.93 -0.52 17.62
C LYS A 72 -17.41 -1.18 16.34
N VAL A 73 -16.25 -0.75 15.86
CA VAL A 73 -15.52 -1.42 14.76
C VAL A 73 -14.69 -2.55 15.35
N VAL A 74 -14.79 -3.74 14.75
CA VAL A 74 -14.11 -4.97 15.20
C VAL A 74 -13.19 -5.46 14.08
N PRO A 75 -11.88 -5.55 14.31
CA PRO A 75 -10.96 -6.11 13.33
C PRO A 75 -11.10 -7.63 13.22
N VAL A 76 -11.04 -8.16 12.00
CA VAL A 76 -10.91 -9.60 11.71
C VAL A 76 -9.59 -9.77 10.97
N VAL A 77 -8.57 -10.26 11.70
CA VAL A 77 -7.21 -10.43 11.17
C VAL A 77 -7.04 -11.83 10.64
N VAL A 78 -6.53 -11.97 9.43
CA VAL A 78 -6.19 -13.24 8.81
C VAL A 78 -4.76 -13.22 8.27
N ASP A 79 -4.05 -14.33 8.37
CA ASP A 79 -2.69 -14.51 7.83
C ASP A 79 -2.75 -15.43 6.60
N PRO A 80 -2.52 -14.90 5.40
CA PRO A 80 -2.39 -15.69 4.17
C PRO A 80 -0.98 -16.25 3.95
N ALA A 81 -0.04 -16.05 4.88
CA ALA A 81 1.28 -16.67 4.94
C ALA A 81 2.12 -16.52 3.66
N SER A 82 2.05 -15.36 2.96
CA SER A 82 2.70 -15.10 1.67
C SER A 82 2.35 -16.16 0.60
N ASN A 83 1.19 -16.80 0.71
CA ASN A 83 0.70 -17.82 -0.20
C ASN A 83 -0.50 -17.29 -1.02
N TRP A 84 -0.30 -17.11 -2.31
CA TRP A 84 -1.27 -16.43 -3.17
C TRP A 84 -2.64 -17.12 -3.26
N PRO A 85 -2.75 -18.46 -3.40
CA PRO A 85 -4.02 -19.16 -3.28
C PRO A 85 -4.71 -18.95 -1.92
N LEU A 86 -3.94 -18.93 -0.82
CA LEU A 86 -4.48 -18.72 0.51
C LEU A 86 -5.03 -17.28 0.70
N PHE A 87 -4.47 -16.27 0.02
CA PHE A 87 -5.06 -14.93 -0.03
C PHE A 87 -6.51 -14.96 -0.54
N ALA A 88 -6.77 -15.67 -1.65
CA ALA A 88 -8.12 -15.81 -2.20
C ALA A 88 -9.08 -16.55 -1.26
N GLU A 89 -8.61 -17.60 -0.60
CA GLU A 89 -9.39 -18.34 0.42
C GLU A 89 -9.74 -17.43 1.60
N LYS A 90 -8.77 -16.70 2.15
CA LYS A 90 -8.97 -15.76 3.27
C LYS A 90 -9.87 -14.58 2.89
N ALA A 91 -9.75 -14.04 1.68
CA ALA A 91 -10.67 -13.03 1.17
C ALA A 91 -12.12 -13.56 1.14
N ARG A 92 -12.31 -14.78 0.64
CA ARG A 92 -13.64 -15.43 0.64
C ARG A 92 -14.17 -15.64 2.06
N GLN A 93 -13.34 -16.10 3.00
CA GLN A 93 -13.71 -16.23 4.40
C GLN A 93 -14.19 -14.88 4.97
N LEU A 94 -13.40 -13.82 4.83
CA LEU A 94 -13.74 -12.49 5.32
C LEU A 94 -15.08 -11.98 4.79
N LEU A 95 -15.34 -12.14 3.48
CA LEU A 95 -16.54 -11.63 2.85
C LEU A 95 -17.76 -12.51 3.08
N SER A 96 -17.64 -13.85 2.98
CA SER A 96 -18.79 -14.74 3.00
C SER A 96 -19.15 -15.29 4.38
N GLU A 97 -18.17 -15.49 5.28
CA GLU A 97 -18.37 -16.08 6.61
C GLU A 97 -18.35 -14.98 7.69
N ASP A 98 -17.27 -14.18 7.72
CA ASP A 98 -17.11 -13.12 8.71
C ASP A 98 -18.00 -11.92 8.44
N LYS A 99 -18.43 -11.69 7.18
CA LYS A 99 -19.31 -10.58 6.75
C LYS A 99 -18.70 -9.22 7.09
N VAL A 100 -17.43 -9.02 6.74
CA VAL A 100 -16.78 -7.73 6.96
C VAL A 100 -17.31 -6.68 5.99
N ALA A 101 -17.36 -5.43 6.45
CA ALA A 101 -17.83 -4.29 5.65
C ALA A 101 -16.82 -3.82 4.61
N ALA A 102 -15.54 -4.01 4.91
CA ALA A 102 -14.41 -3.67 4.05
C ALA A 102 -13.20 -4.53 4.42
N VAL A 103 -12.26 -4.67 3.49
CA VAL A 103 -10.98 -5.34 3.72
C VAL A 103 -9.84 -4.39 3.38
N PHE A 104 -8.88 -4.26 4.29
CA PHE A 104 -7.61 -3.57 4.07
C PHE A 104 -6.52 -4.60 3.95
N GLY A 105 -5.70 -4.55 2.90
CA GLY A 105 -4.70 -5.58 2.76
C GLY A 105 -4.11 -5.80 1.39
N CYS A 106 -3.38 -6.88 1.30
CA CYS A 106 -2.45 -7.26 0.25
C CYS A 106 -1.22 -6.33 0.22
N TRP A 107 -0.13 -6.86 -0.30
CA TRP A 107 1.08 -6.10 -0.62
C TRP A 107 1.43 -6.29 -2.09
N THR A 108 1.74 -7.51 -2.49
CA THR A 108 2.18 -7.82 -3.84
C THR A 108 1.04 -7.74 -4.84
N SER A 109 1.34 -7.38 -6.09
CA SER A 109 0.36 -7.42 -7.17
C SER A 109 -0.20 -8.83 -7.40
N VAL A 110 0.60 -9.87 -7.17
CA VAL A 110 0.10 -11.25 -7.29
C VAL A 110 -0.89 -11.61 -6.18
N SER A 111 -0.72 -11.13 -4.94
CA SER A 111 -1.72 -11.32 -3.88
C SER A 111 -3.01 -10.58 -4.21
N ARG A 112 -2.93 -9.30 -4.65
CA ARG A 112 -4.09 -8.53 -5.09
C ARG A 112 -4.84 -9.23 -6.23
N LYS A 113 -4.12 -9.65 -7.28
CA LYS A 113 -4.74 -10.35 -8.43
C LYS A 113 -5.40 -11.67 -8.04
N SER A 114 -4.91 -12.34 -7.02
CA SER A 114 -5.54 -13.56 -6.48
C SER A 114 -6.89 -13.28 -5.82
N VAL A 115 -7.05 -12.11 -5.21
CA VAL A 115 -8.27 -11.77 -4.45
C VAL A 115 -9.29 -10.98 -5.26
N VAL A 116 -8.89 -10.17 -6.25
CA VAL A 116 -9.80 -9.33 -7.06
C VAL A 116 -11.02 -10.11 -7.58
N PRO A 117 -10.87 -11.31 -8.18
CA PRO A 117 -12.04 -12.08 -8.62
C PRO A 117 -13.02 -12.45 -7.51
N VAL A 118 -12.51 -12.62 -6.27
CA VAL A 118 -13.35 -12.91 -5.09
C VAL A 118 -14.15 -11.68 -4.68
N PHE A 119 -13.49 -10.50 -4.66
CA PHE A 119 -14.16 -9.23 -4.34
C PHE A 119 -15.22 -8.86 -5.37
N GLU A 120 -14.93 -9.03 -6.67
CA GLU A 120 -15.89 -8.81 -7.74
C GLU A 120 -17.09 -9.78 -7.67
N GLN A 121 -16.83 -11.07 -7.43
CA GLN A 121 -17.88 -12.08 -7.31
C GLN A 121 -18.81 -11.85 -6.13
N LEU A 122 -18.27 -11.43 -4.98
CA LEU A 122 -19.01 -11.27 -3.73
C LEU A 122 -19.41 -9.82 -3.45
N ASN A 123 -19.14 -8.90 -4.37
CA ASN A 123 -19.33 -7.46 -4.24
C ASN A 123 -18.77 -6.91 -2.90
N GLY A 124 -17.49 -7.23 -2.62
CA GLY A 124 -16.76 -6.70 -1.47
C GLY A 124 -15.95 -5.45 -1.82
N LEU A 125 -15.42 -4.74 -0.83
CA LEU A 125 -14.48 -3.63 -1.03
C LEU A 125 -13.10 -4.01 -0.50
N LEU A 126 -12.09 -3.91 -1.36
CA LEU A 126 -10.67 -4.00 -1.02
C LEU A 126 -10.04 -2.61 -1.04
N PHE A 127 -9.36 -2.25 0.03
CA PHE A 127 -8.50 -1.08 0.12
C PHE A 127 -7.05 -1.54 0.06
N TYR A 128 -6.39 -1.26 -1.06
CA TYR A 128 -5.05 -1.73 -1.41
C TYR A 128 -4.04 -0.58 -1.28
N PRO A 129 -3.12 -0.60 -0.30
CA PRO A 129 -2.29 0.56 0.03
C PRO A 129 -1.01 0.70 -0.81
N LEU A 130 -0.60 -0.33 -1.56
CA LEU A 130 0.71 -0.37 -2.20
C LEU A 130 0.74 0.26 -3.59
N GLU A 131 1.92 0.75 -3.95
CA GLU A 131 2.20 1.02 -5.35
C GLU A 131 2.12 -0.27 -6.18
N TYR A 132 1.83 -0.11 -7.48
CA TYR A 132 1.74 -1.24 -8.37
C TYR A 132 1.94 -0.83 -9.84
N GLU A 133 1.98 -1.81 -10.72
CA GLU A 133 2.27 -1.64 -12.15
C GLU A 133 1.21 -0.87 -12.95
N GLY A 134 0.05 -0.58 -12.38
CA GLY A 134 -1.11 -0.13 -13.16
C GLY A 134 -1.69 -1.28 -14.00
N MET A 135 -2.25 -0.94 -15.16
CA MET A 135 -2.89 -1.87 -16.10
C MET A 135 -3.94 -2.76 -15.43
N GLU A 136 -4.69 -2.18 -14.52
CA GLU A 136 -5.80 -2.80 -13.80
C GLU A 136 -6.72 -1.70 -13.26
N ALA A 137 -8.00 -1.94 -13.26
CA ALA A 137 -9.00 -1.22 -12.50
C ALA A 137 -10.14 -2.17 -12.15
N SER A 138 -10.68 -2.04 -10.95
CA SER A 138 -11.85 -2.81 -10.49
C SER A 138 -12.75 -1.93 -9.65
N TYR A 139 -14.06 -2.03 -9.85
CA TYR A 139 -15.05 -1.34 -9.00
C TYR A 139 -14.99 -1.77 -7.53
N ASN A 140 -14.35 -2.89 -7.25
CA ASN A 140 -14.25 -3.48 -5.93
C ASN A 140 -12.91 -3.20 -5.22
N VAL A 141 -12.01 -2.41 -5.86
CA VAL A 141 -10.70 -2.08 -5.31
C VAL A 141 -10.48 -0.57 -5.29
N PHE A 142 -10.03 -0.04 -4.16
CA PHE A 142 -9.49 1.30 -4.04
C PHE A 142 -7.98 1.23 -3.90
N TYR A 143 -7.26 1.88 -4.80
CA TYR A 143 -5.82 1.84 -4.93
C TYR A 143 -5.20 3.07 -4.26
N GLY A 144 -4.57 2.87 -3.10
CA GLY A 144 -3.97 3.93 -2.30
C GLY A 144 -2.53 4.25 -2.67
N GLY A 145 -1.84 3.31 -3.30
CA GLY A 145 -0.45 3.49 -3.72
C GLY A 145 -0.31 4.09 -5.11
N SER A 146 0.91 4.44 -5.46
CA SER A 146 1.25 5.05 -6.75
C SER A 146 1.21 4.03 -7.90
N VAL A 147 1.02 4.52 -9.11
CA VAL A 147 1.19 3.80 -10.38
C VAL A 147 2.41 4.36 -11.14
N PRO A 148 2.89 3.73 -12.21
CA PRO A 148 4.10 4.20 -12.91
C PRO A 148 4.05 5.66 -13.37
N SER A 149 2.89 6.19 -13.71
CA SER A 149 2.74 7.56 -14.19
C SER A 149 3.02 8.62 -13.13
N ASN A 150 2.75 8.35 -11.86
CA ASN A 150 2.97 9.28 -10.76
C ASN A 150 4.11 8.86 -9.80
N LYS A 151 4.87 7.80 -10.13
CA LYS A 151 6.06 7.37 -9.38
C LYS A 151 7.24 7.06 -10.30
N ALA A 152 7.21 5.95 -11.04
CA ALA A 152 8.36 5.44 -11.79
C ALA A 152 8.82 6.41 -12.90
N ILE A 153 7.90 6.93 -13.69
CA ILE A 153 8.21 7.84 -14.79
C ILE A 153 8.87 9.13 -14.29
N PRO A 154 8.26 9.91 -13.36
CA PRO A 154 8.91 11.13 -12.88
C PRO A 154 10.18 10.87 -12.06
N ALA A 155 10.33 9.70 -11.40
CA ALA A 155 11.59 9.32 -10.74
C ALA A 155 12.72 9.09 -11.75
N ILE A 156 12.43 8.45 -12.89
CA ILE A 156 13.40 8.28 -13.98
C ILE A 156 13.74 9.65 -14.59
N GLU A 157 12.76 10.53 -14.80
CA GLU A 157 13.00 11.89 -15.29
C GLU A 157 13.93 12.68 -14.36
N TYR A 158 13.75 12.55 -13.04
CA TYR A 158 14.67 13.12 -12.07
C TYR A 158 16.11 12.61 -12.29
N LEU A 159 16.30 11.29 -12.38
CA LEU A 159 17.63 10.70 -12.59
C LEU A 159 18.26 11.09 -13.94
N MET A 160 17.45 11.35 -14.98
CA MET A 160 17.91 11.88 -16.27
C MET A 160 18.37 13.32 -16.17
N SER A 161 17.86 14.09 -15.20
CA SER A 161 18.18 15.50 -15.01
C SER A 161 19.59 15.71 -14.45
N PRO A 162 20.16 16.91 -14.54
CA PRO A 162 21.44 17.23 -13.90
C PRO A 162 21.44 17.01 -12.39
N ASN A 163 20.32 17.32 -11.71
CA ASN A 163 20.19 17.15 -10.27
C ASN A 163 20.14 15.67 -9.86
N GLY A 164 19.61 14.79 -10.70
CA GLY A 164 19.57 13.33 -10.48
C GLY A 164 20.78 12.58 -11.06
N GLY A 165 21.81 13.30 -11.53
CA GLY A 165 23.06 12.70 -11.96
C GLY A 165 23.21 12.50 -13.48
N SER A 166 22.26 12.93 -14.31
CA SER A 166 22.29 12.81 -15.78
C SER A 166 22.48 11.37 -16.27
N VAL A 167 21.75 10.44 -15.68
CA VAL A 167 21.79 9.02 -15.99
C VAL A 167 21.43 8.78 -17.47
N LYS A 168 22.17 7.88 -18.11
CA LYS A 168 22.02 7.53 -19.53
C LYS A 168 21.85 6.03 -19.76
N ARG A 169 22.14 5.21 -18.74
CA ARG A 169 22.16 3.76 -18.82
C ARG A 169 21.40 3.17 -17.64
N TRP A 170 20.63 2.11 -17.86
CA TRP A 170 19.59 1.68 -16.94
C TRP A 170 19.68 0.17 -16.69
N VAL A 171 19.70 -0.22 -15.43
CA VAL A 171 19.48 -1.59 -15.02
C VAL A 171 18.09 -1.67 -14.39
N LEU A 172 17.23 -2.51 -14.93
CA LEU A 172 15.90 -2.79 -14.41
C LEU A 172 15.95 -4.13 -13.68
N GLU A 173 16.15 -4.09 -12.35
CA GLU A 173 16.29 -5.27 -11.50
C GLU A 173 15.01 -5.52 -10.73
N GLY A 174 14.40 -6.71 -10.82
CA GLY A 174 13.11 -6.97 -10.18
C GLY A 174 12.89 -8.39 -9.72
N THR A 175 11.96 -8.56 -8.80
CA THR A 175 11.42 -9.88 -8.46
C THR A 175 10.60 -10.43 -9.62
N ASP A 176 10.66 -11.73 -9.88
CA ASP A 176 10.05 -12.34 -11.06
C ASP A 176 8.55 -12.61 -10.88
N TYR A 177 7.72 -11.57 -11.09
CA TYR A 177 6.25 -11.66 -11.10
C TYR A 177 5.64 -10.43 -11.81
N VAL A 178 4.32 -10.32 -11.82
CA VAL A 178 3.58 -9.34 -12.64
C VAL A 178 3.99 -7.89 -12.40
N TYR A 179 4.24 -7.45 -11.14
CA TYR A 179 4.56 -6.06 -10.84
C TYR A 179 5.88 -5.61 -11.50
N PRO A 180 7.04 -6.26 -11.27
CA PRO A 180 8.28 -5.87 -11.94
C PRO A 180 8.22 -6.06 -13.45
N ARG A 181 7.67 -7.17 -13.93
CA ARG A 181 7.56 -7.45 -15.37
C ARG A 181 6.77 -6.38 -16.11
N THR A 182 5.63 -5.96 -15.59
CA THR A 182 4.79 -4.93 -16.21
C THR A 182 5.39 -3.53 -16.01
N SER A 183 5.89 -3.21 -14.83
CA SER A 183 6.55 -1.93 -14.56
C SER A 183 7.78 -1.72 -15.44
N ASN A 184 8.62 -2.74 -15.60
CA ASN A 184 9.79 -2.68 -16.47
C ASN A 184 9.39 -2.52 -17.95
N LYS A 185 8.33 -3.20 -18.40
CA LYS A 185 7.76 -2.99 -19.74
C LYS A 185 7.37 -1.52 -19.96
N ILE A 186 6.71 -0.89 -18.99
CA ILE A 186 6.31 0.53 -19.05
C ILE A 186 7.54 1.43 -19.02
N MET A 187 8.48 1.19 -18.10
CA MET A 187 9.71 1.98 -17.97
C MET A 187 10.57 1.87 -19.22
N ARG A 188 10.72 0.68 -19.81
CA ARG A 188 11.43 0.47 -21.07
C ARG A 188 10.78 1.27 -22.22
N ALA A 189 9.46 1.23 -22.35
CA ALA A 189 8.74 2.00 -23.36
C ALA A 189 8.95 3.52 -23.19
N PHE A 190 8.94 3.99 -21.94
CA PHE A 190 9.27 5.38 -21.61
C PHE A 190 10.72 5.73 -21.98
N LEU A 191 11.70 4.88 -21.60
CA LEU A 191 13.11 5.08 -21.92
C LEU A 191 13.34 5.17 -23.43
N HIS A 192 12.71 4.29 -24.21
CA HIS A 192 12.75 4.35 -25.68
C HIS A 192 12.14 5.66 -26.21
N ALA A 193 11.02 6.13 -25.64
CA ALA A 193 10.44 7.42 -26.03
C ALA A 193 11.34 8.62 -25.71
N LYS A 194 12.27 8.46 -24.76
CA LYS A 194 13.34 9.46 -24.45
C LYS A 194 14.63 9.23 -25.26
N GLY A 195 14.65 8.29 -26.20
CA GLY A 195 15.78 8.02 -27.08
C GLY A 195 16.87 7.12 -26.48
N VAL A 196 16.56 6.39 -25.38
CA VAL A 196 17.46 5.37 -24.84
C VAL A 196 17.34 4.10 -25.68
N GLU A 197 18.44 3.55 -26.13
CA GLU A 197 18.49 2.34 -26.95
C GLU A 197 18.56 1.07 -26.09
N ASP A 198 18.21 -0.10 -26.66
CA ASP A 198 18.26 -1.39 -25.97
C ASP A 198 19.64 -1.72 -25.40
N ALA A 199 20.72 -1.31 -26.07
CA ALA A 199 22.09 -1.50 -25.59
C ALA A 199 22.38 -0.78 -24.25
N ASP A 200 21.57 0.22 -23.91
CA ASP A 200 21.69 1.00 -22.67
C ASP A 200 20.64 0.58 -21.62
N ILE A 201 19.97 -0.55 -21.81
CA ILE A 201 18.99 -1.12 -20.88
C ILE A 201 19.35 -2.59 -20.59
N LEU A 202 19.73 -2.88 -19.35
CA LEU A 202 19.86 -4.25 -18.83
C LEU A 202 18.61 -4.57 -18.02
N GLU A 203 17.97 -5.69 -18.30
CA GLU A 203 16.78 -6.14 -17.57
C GLU A 203 17.01 -7.51 -16.96
N ASN A 204 16.74 -7.68 -15.68
CA ASN A 204 16.96 -8.91 -14.94
C ASN A 204 15.85 -9.17 -13.92
N TYR A 205 15.59 -10.44 -13.65
CA TYR A 205 14.57 -10.88 -12.69
C TYR A 205 15.08 -12.05 -11.86
N THR A 206 14.76 -12.01 -10.56
CA THR A 206 15.09 -13.05 -9.59
C THR A 206 13.83 -13.55 -8.90
N PRO A 207 13.76 -14.81 -8.45
CA PRO A 207 12.59 -15.31 -7.74
C PRO A 207 12.41 -14.61 -6.38
N PHE A 208 11.21 -14.73 -5.78
CA PHE A 208 11.02 -14.34 -4.38
C PHE A 208 12.00 -15.08 -3.47
N ALA A 209 12.41 -14.44 -2.38
CA ALA A 209 13.40 -14.96 -1.42
C ALA A 209 14.78 -15.26 -2.02
N TYR A 210 15.12 -14.64 -3.15
CA TYR A 210 16.44 -14.81 -3.75
C TYR A 210 17.54 -14.23 -2.84
N SER A 211 18.63 -14.97 -2.63
CA SER A 211 19.65 -14.61 -1.66
C SER A 211 21.10 -14.64 -2.17
N ASP A 212 21.35 -15.20 -3.36
CA ASP A 212 22.70 -15.30 -3.97
C ASP A 212 22.89 -14.23 -5.06
N TRP A 213 23.16 -13.00 -4.63
CA TRP A 213 23.23 -11.83 -5.51
C TRP A 213 24.58 -11.59 -6.18
N GLN A 214 25.58 -12.44 -5.93
CA GLN A 214 26.94 -12.21 -6.44
C GLN A 214 26.99 -12.09 -7.97
N THR A 215 26.30 -12.99 -8.67
CA THR A 215 26.26 -12.98 -10.14
C THR A 215 25.56 -11.73 -10.68
N GLU A 216 24.40 -11.36 -10.12
CA GLU A 216 23.61 -10.21 -10.57
C GLU A 216 24.33 -8.89 -10.31
N VAL A 217 24.90 -8.70 -9.11
CA VAL A 217 25.69 -7.51 -8.78
C VAL A 217 26.95 -7.43 -9.66
N GLY A 218 27.61 -8.57 -9.94
CA GLY A 218 28.71 -8.64 -10.89
C GLY A 218 28.32 -8.18 -12.31
N ARG A 219 27.13 -8.59 -12.78
CA ARG A 219 26.57 -8.15 -14.09
C ARG A 219 26.26 -6.65 -14.10
N ILE A 220 25.69 -6.12 -13.02
CA ILE A 220 25.44 -4.68 -12.86
C ILE A 220 26.76 -3.90 -12.99
N LYS A 221 27.80 -4.31 -12.27
CA LYS A 221 29.13 -3.68 -12.33
C LYS A 221 29.72 -3.73 -13.73
N GLN A 222 29.66 -4.89 -14.37
CA GLN A 222 30.15 -5.06 -15.75
C GLN A 222 29.40 -4.14 -16.71
N PHE A 223 28.07 -4.11 -16.64
CA PHE A 223 27.25 -3.25 -17.48
C PHE A 223 27.57 -1.77 -17.26
N ALA A 224 27.78 -1.34 -16.03
CA ALA A 224 28.11 0.06 -15.70
C ALA A 224 29.55 0.46 -16.11
N SER A 225 30.46 -0.49 -16.38
CA SER A 225 31.86 -0.20 -16.71
C SER A 225 32.06 0.42 -18.10
N GLU A 226 31.03 0.49 -18.93
CA GLU A 226 31.11 1.01 -20.32
C GLU A 226 31.11 2.55 -20.43
N GLY A 227 31.35 3.27 -19.33
CA GLY A 227 31.67 4.70 -19.35
C GLY A 227 30.48 5.67 -19.43
N LYS A 228 29.23 5.19 -19.47
CA LYS A 228 28.02 6.02 -19.35
C LYS A 228 27.51 6.01 -17.92
N LYS A 229 26.98 7.14 -17.43
CA LYS A 229 26.29 7.20 -16.14
C LYS A 229 25.16 6.18 -16.09
N THR A 230 25.30 5.20 -15.19
CA THR A 230 24.36 4.06 -15.03
C THR A 230 23.65 4.17 -13.69
N ALA A 231 22.35 3.84 -13.65
CA ALA A 231 21.59 3.65 -12.42
C ALA A 231 20.86 2.31 -12.45
N VAL A 232 20.59 1.77 -11.27
CA VAL A 232 19.73 0.60 -11.07
C VAL A 232 18.37 1.08 -10.61
N ILE A 233 17.31 0.67 -11.29
CA ILE A 233 15.92 0.76 -10.81
C ILE A 233 15.59 -0.59 -10.21
N SER A 234 15.32 -0.60 -8.89
CA SER A 234 14.99 -1.82 -8.16
C SER A 234 13.50 -1.92 -7.89
N THR A 235 12.90 -3.00 -8.38
CA THR A 235 11.55 -3.46 -8.06
C THR A 235 11.59 -4.82 -7.34
N ILE A 236 12.65 -5.04 -6.56
CA ILE A 236 12.82 -6.22 -5.71
C ILE A 236 11.89 -6.09 -4.51
N ASN A 237 11.18 -7.15 -4.16
CA ASN A 237 10.20 -7.15 -3.07
C ASN A 237 10.56 -8.14 -1.94
N GLY A 238 10.16 -7.76 -0.72
CA GLY A 238 10.26 -8.59 0.47
C GLY A 238 11.71 -8.78 0.94
N ASP A 239 11.93 -9.92 1.58
CA ASP A 239 13.19 -10.26 2.25
C ASP A 239 14.42 -10.36 1.33
N ALA A 240 14.23 -10.50 0.02
CA ALA A 240 15.30 -10.50 -0.98
C ALA A 240 16.08 -9.16 -1.05
N ASN A 241 15.49 -8.05 -0.59
CA ASN A 241 16.18 -6.75 -0.51
C ASN A 241 17.39 -6.78 0.43
N VAL A 242 17.29 -7.49 1.56
CA VAL A 242 18.36 -7.55 2.56
C VAL A 242 19.66 -8.10 1.98
N PRO A 243 19.70 -9.32 1.39
CA PRO A 243 20.90 -9.83 0.75
C PRO A 243 21.34 -9.04 -0.48
N PHE A 244 20.42 -8.43 -1.23
CA PHE A 244 20.78 -7.56 -2.37
C PHE A 244 21.62 -6.37 -1.92
N TYR A 245 21.16 -5.58 -0.96
CA TYR A 245 21.90 -4.43 -0.45
C TYR A 245 23.21 -4.83 0.25
N LYS A 246 23.21 -5.98 0.92
CA LYS A 246 24.41 -6.53 1.52
C LYS A 246 25.48 -6.83 0.47
N GLU A 247 25.07 -7.42 -0.67
CA GLU A 247 26.00 -7.75 -1.73
C GLU A 247 26.49 -6.52 -2.49
N LEU A 248 25.65 -5.51 -2.71
CA LEU A 248 26.11 -4.20 -3.22
C LEU A 248 27.24 -3.63 -2.36
N ALA A 249 27.06 -3.67 -1.03
CA ALA A 249 28.09 -3.20 -0.09
C ALA A 249 29.37 -4.06 -0.13
N ASN A 250 29.23 -5.40 -0.15
CA ASN A 250 30.35 -6.35 -0.24
C ASN A 250 31.19 -6.12 -1.52
N GLU A 251 30.53 -5.92 -2.65
CA GLU A 251 31.14 -5.67 -3.93
C GLU A 251 31.62 -4.23 -4.13
N GLY A 252 31.45 -3.37 -3.12
CA GLY A 252 31.89 -1.97 -3.13
C GLY A 252 31.13 -1.08 -4.11
N VAL A 253 29.91 -1.42 -4.47
CA VAL A 253 29.05 -0.59 -5.32
C VAL A 253 28.58 0.63 -4.53
N LYS A 254 29.09 1.81 -4.89
CA LYS A 254 28.75 3.07 -4.25
C LYS A 254 27.68 3.80 -5.05
N ALA A 255 26.80 4.50 -4.35
CA ALA A 255 25.78 5.33 -4.98
C ALA A 255 26.35 6.45 -5.86
N THR A 256 27.58 6.94 -5.58
CA THR A 256 28.30 7.90 -6.43
C THR A 256 28.62 7.37 -7.81
N ASP A 257 28.79 6.06 -7.93
CA ASP A 257 29.21 5.37 -9.16
C ASP A 257 27.99 4.76 -9.88
N ILE A 258 27.20 3.97 -9.15
CA ILE A 258 26.01 3.28 -9.63
C ILE A 258 24.89 3.47 -8.59
N PRO A 259 24.14 4.59 -8.63
CA PRO A 259 23.01 4.76 -7.73
C PRO A 259 21.95 3.69 -7.98
N VAL A 260 21.41 3.14 -6.90
CA VAL A 260 20.17 2.35 -6.92
C VAL A 260 19.03 3.27 -6.52
N ILE A 261 17.94 3.29 -7.27
CA ILE A 261 16.66 3.83 -6.84
C ILE A 261 15.68 2.67 -6.66
N ALA A 262 15.22 2.48 -5.43
CA ALA A 262 14.27 1.43 -5.10
C ALA A 262 12.83 1.95 -5.12
N PHE A 263 11.92 1.11 -5.60
CA PHE A 263 10.49 1.39 -5.60
C PHE A 263 9.72 0.58 -4.54
N SER A 264 10.40 -0.38 -3.89
CA SER A 264 9.79 -1.25 -2.88
C SER A 264 10.68 -1.38 -1.62
N VAL A 265 11.44 -0.34 -1.30
CA VAL A 265 12.25 -0.27 -0.07
C VAL A 265 11.91 1.03 0.65
N GLY A 266 11.36 0.89 1.85
CA GLY A 266 11.10 1.98 2.78
C GLY A 266 11.99 1.88 4.02
N GLU A 267 11.57 2.58 5.07
CA GLU A 267 12.30 2.59 6.33
C GLU A 267 12.32 1.21 7.00
N GLU A 268 11.25 0.40 6.85
CA GLU A 268 11.16 -0.92 7.50
C GLU A 268 12.17 -1.90 6.91
N GLU A 269 12.37 -1.92 5.59
CA GLU A 269 13.36 -2.77 4.93
C GLU A 269 14.80 -2.41 5.31
N LEU A 270 15.05 -1.16 5.75
CA LEU A 270 16.36 -0.72 6.22
C LEU A 270 16.64 -1.10 7.68
N VAL A 271 15.61 -1.50 8.44
CA VAL A 271 15.79 -1.93 9.84
C VAL A 271 16.70 -3.16 9.89
N GLY A 272 17.79 -3.05 10.65
CA GLY A 272 18.75 -4.14 10.80
C GLY A 272 19.82 -4.25 9.72
N LEU A 273 19.80 -3.37 8.68
CA LEU A 273 20.90 -3.24 7.74
C LEU A 273 22.00 -2.30 8.24
N ASP A 274 23.26 -2.57 7.87
CA ASP A 274 24.35 -1.58 8.02
C ASP A 274 24.26 -0.55 6.89
N THR A 275 23.45 0.49 7.12
CA THR A 275 23.17 1.53 6.15
C THR A 275 24.35 2.44 5.81
N LYS A 276 25.45 2.39 6.58
CA LYS A 276 26.65 3.22 6.33
C LYS A 276 27.25 3.01 4.94
N ASN A 277 27.18 1.77 4.44
CA ASN A 277 27.66 1.41 3.12
C ASN A 277 26.61 1.63 2.01
N LEU A 278 25.40 2.03 2.39
CA LEU A 278 24.26 2.24 1.48
C LEU A 278 23.91 3.73 1.29
N VAL A 279 24.64 4.61 2.00
CA VAL A 279 24.43 6.07 1.92
C VAL A 279 24.51 6.55 0.48
N GLY A 280 23.53 7.36 0.08
CA GLY A 280 23.43 7.92 -1.26
C GLY A 280 22.59 7.08 -2.24
N HIS A 281 22.29 5.80 -1.95
CA HIS A 281 21.25 5.08 -2.70
C HIS A 281 19.88 5.68 -2.39
N LEU A 282 18.95 5.55 -3.34
CA LEU A 282 17.70 6.28 -3.37
C LEU A 282 16.50 5.34 -3.23
N ALA A 283 15.40 5.89 -2.75
CA ALA A 283 14.08 5.30 -2.88
C ALA A 283 13.08 6.36 -3.39
N ALA A 284 12.01 5.92 -4.04
CA ALA A 284 10.97 6.80 -4.54
C ALA A 284 9.62 6.39 -3.93
N TRP A 285 8.98 7.32 -3.21
CA TRP A 285 7.72 7.13 -2.52
C TRP A 285 6.88 8.42 -2.51
N ALA A 286 5.66 8.35 -2.03
CA ALA A 286 4.85 9.55 -1.77
C ALA A 286 5.04 10.09 -0.34
N TYR A 287 5.69 9.32 0.52
CA TYR A 287 5.94 9.68 1.91
C TYR A 287 7.25 9.03 2.40
N PHE A 288 7.95 9.72 3.29
CA PHE A 288 9.03 9.22 4.13
C PHE A 288 8.82 9.67 5.57
N GLN A 289 9.27 8.87 6.54
CA GLN A 289 9.21 9.25 7.96
C GLN A 289 9.86 10.61 8.25
N SER A 290 10.87 10.98 7.47
CA SER A 290 11.61 12.23 7.59
C SER A 290 10.87 13.50 7.13
N VAL A 291 9.63 13.38 6.65
CA VAL A 291 8.77 14.53 6.30
C VAL A 291 8.63 15.44 7.52
N ASP A 292 9.00 16.71 7.35
CA ASP A 292 9.00 17.71 8.44
C ASP A 292 7.69 18.53 8.44
N THR A 293 6.63 17.92 8.94
CA THR A 293 5.35 18.58 9.21
C THR A 293 4.88 18.30 10.64
N PRO A 294 4.11 19.20 11.27
CA PRO A 294 3.52 18.95 12.58
C PRO A 294 2.61 17.71 12.60
N GLU A 295 1.87 17.46 11.53
CA GLU A 295 0.98 16.32 11.38
C GLU A 295 1.76 15.01 11.38
N ASN A 296 2.87 14.95 10.64
CA ASN A 296 3.73 13.77 10.62
C ASN A 296 4.41 13.51 11.97
N GLN A 297 4.91 14.55 12.62
CA GLN A 297 5.51 14.42 13.95
C GLN A 297 4.52 13.91 14.99
N ALA A 298 3.26 14.38 14.92
CA ALA A 298 2.18 13.89 15.77
C ALA A 298 1.85 12.42 15.49
N PHE A 299 1.78 12.04 14.20
CA PHE A 299 1.55 10.66 13.78
C PHE A 299 2.64 9.70 14.28
N ILE A 300 3.92 10.04 14.07
CA ILE A 300 5.05 9.24 14.54
C ILE A 300 5.03 9.11 16.06
N THR A 301 4.77 10.21 16.79
CA THR A 301 4.70 10.20 18.26
C THR A 301 3.60 9.25 18.75
N ALA A 302 2.41 9.33 18.17
CA ALA A 302 1.29 8.47 18.54
C ALA A 302 1.54 7.01 18.16
N TRP A 303 2.16 6.77 17.00
CA TRP A 303 2.60 5.43 16.58
C TRP A 303 3.59 4.81 17.56
N HIS A 304 4.65 5.55 17.95
CA HIS A 304 5.61 5.09 18.94
C HIS A 304 4.97 4.76 20.29
N GLN A 305 3.99 5.58 20.70
CA GLN A 305 3.26 5.34 21.95
C GLN A 305 2.41 4.06 21.86
N TYR A 306 1.71 3.85 20.74
CA TYR A 306 0.87 2.67 20.54
C TYR A 306 1.69 1.37 20.49
N ILE A 307 2.77 1.36 19.71
CA ILE A 307 3.65 0.19 19.58
C ILE A 307 4.51 -0.05 20.84
N GLY A 308 4.72 0.98 21.68
CA GLY A 308 5.61 0.91 22.82
C GLY A 308 7.11 0.85 22.44
N ASN A 309 7.45 1.30 21.23
CA ASN A 309 8.81 1.28 20.70
C ASN A 309 9.15 2.62 20.03
N GLN A 310 10.08 3.38 20.62
CA GLN A 310 10.53 4.68 20.09
C GLN A 310 11.38 4.57 18.80
N LYS A 311 11.73 3.35 18.40
CA LYS A 311 12.49 3.09 17.17
C LYS A 311 11.63 2.49 16.06
N ALA A 312 10.32 2.28 16.32
CA ALA A 312 9.40 1.82 15.29
C ALA A 312 9.33 2.87 14.16
N VAL A 313 9.50 2.44 12.95
CA VAL A 313 9.48 3.33 11.79
C VAL A 313 8.06 3.55 11.27
N THR A 314 7.89 4.57 10.45
CA THR A 314 6.73 4.80 9.59
C THR A 314 7.20 4.88 8.15
N GLU A 315 6.36 4.48 7.20
CA GLU A 315 6.71 4.40 5.78
C GLU A 315 5.51 4.67 4.88
N ASP A 316 5.75 4.81 3.57
CA ASP A 316 4.70 5.15 2.58
C ASP A 316 3.48 4.21 2.60
N PRO A 317 3.61 2.87 2.62
CA PRO A 317 2.43 2.00 2.68
C PRO A 317 1.56 2.23 3.91
N MET A 318 2.15 2.60 5.05
CA MET A 318 1.39 2.97 6.25
C MET A 318 0.61 4.25 6.03
N GLN A 319 1.22 5.27 5.43
CA GLN A 319 0.56 6.54 5.11
C GLN A 319 -0.60 6.32 4.13
N ALA A 320 -0.39 5.50 3.11
CA ALA A 320 -1.42 5.17 2.13
C ALA A 320 -2.61 4.41 2.76
N GLU A 321 -2.34 3.43 3.61
CA GLU A 321 -3.37 2.67 4.31
C GLU A 321 -4.12 3.53 5.34
N TYR A 322 -3.41 4.41 6.04
CA TYR A 322 -3.99 5.43 6.92
C TYR A 322 -4.99 6.31 6.16
N LEU A 323 -4.63 6.85 5.01
CA LEU A 323 -5.52 7.67 4.19
C LEU A 323 -6.73 6.86 3.71
N LEU A 324 -6.53 5.66 3.18
CA LEU A 324 -7.61 4.80 2.71
C LEU A 324 -8.59 4.46 3.83
N PHE A 325 -8.10 4.18 5.04
CA PHE A 325 -8.95 3.90 6.19
C PHE A 325 -9.81 5.11 6.56
N HIS A 326 -9.23 6.29 6.65
CA HIS A 326 -9.98 7.50 7.00
C HIS A 326 -10.94 7.93 5.89
N MET A 327 -10.56 7.78 4.61
CA MET A 327 -11.47 8.00 3.49
C MET A 327 -12.66 7.04 3.53
N TRP A 328 -12.42 5.75 3.86
CA TRP A 328 -13.50 4.78 4.06
C TRP A 328 -14.42 5.18 5.23
N VAL A 329 -13.86 5.59 6.36
CA VAL A 329 -14.65 6.07 7.50
C VAL A 329 -15.53 7.24 7.08
N HIS A 330 -14.98 8.27 6.42
CA HIS A 330 -15.74 9.42 5.92
C HIS A 330 -16.81 9.00 4.88
N ALA A 331 -16.49 8.05 4.00
CA ALA A 331 -17.45 7.56 3.01
C ALA A 331 -18.62 6.82 3.66
N VAL A 332 -18.36 6.00 4.69
CA VAL A 332 -19.41 5.33 5.48
C VAL A 332 -20.27 6.34 6.24
N GLU A 333 -19.67 7.36 6.84
CA GLU A 333 -20.41 8.44 7.53
C GLU A 333 -21.27 9.24 6.54
N GLN A 334 -20.74 9.60 5.39
CA GLN A 334 -21.45 10.30 4.33
C GLN A 334 -22.63 9.47 3.78
N ALA A 335 -22.41 8.17 3.56
CA ALA A 335 -23.45 7.25 3.09
C ALA A 335 -24.47 6.89 4.16
N GLY A 336 -24.13 7.05 5.46
CA GLY A 336 -24.94 6.61 6.60
C GLY A 336 -25.10 5.09 6.70
N THR A 337 -24.28 4.32 5.98
CA THR A 337 -24.36 2.86 5.88
C THR A 337 -23.01 2.27 5.53
N THR A 338 -22.84 0.95 5.75
CA THR A 338 -21.72 0.15 5.26
C THR A 338 -22.07 -0.62 3.97
N ASP A 339 -23.18 -0.30 3.32
CA ASP A 339 -23.53 -0.88 2.03
C ASP A 339 -22.44 -0.59 0.99
N VAL A 340 -22.01 -1.63 0.27
CA VAL A 340 -20.86 -1.59 -0.61
C VAL A 340 -21.01 -0.56 -1.73
N ASP A 341 -22.18 -0.51 -2.37
CA ASP A 341 -22.40 0.37 -3.52
C ASP A 341 -22.52 1.84 -3.07
N ALA A 342 -23.17 2.08 -1.93
CA ALA A 342 -23.29 3.41 -1.34
C ALA A 342 -21.92 3.95 -0.90
N VAL A 343 -21.09 3.12 -0.24
CA VAL A 343 -19.74 3.49 0.19
C VAL A 343 -18.84 3.74 -1.01
N ARG A 344 -18.89 2.88 -2.04
CA ARG A 344 -18.14 3.06 -3.29
C ARG A 344 -18.42 4.42 -3.92
N GLN A 345 -19.68 4.82 -4.01
CA GLN A 345 -20.07 6.12 -4.56
C GLN A 345 -19.55 7.28 -3.69
N ALA A 346 -19.63 7.14 -2.37
CA ALA A 346 -19.15 8.16 -1.44
C ALA A 346 -17.62 8.28 -1.39
N MET A 347 -16.88 7.25 -1.80
CA MET A 347 -15.42 7.29 -1.90
C MET A 347 -14.92 8.20 -3.02
N ILE A 348 -15.64 8.26 -4.15
CA ILE A 348 -15.23 9.03 -5.33
C ILE A 348 -15.20 10.52 -5.01
N GLY A 349 -14.08 11.18 -5.29
CA GLY A 349 -13.90 12.60 -5.05
C GLY A 349 -13.57 12.97 -3.60
N GLN A 350 -13.46 12.00 -2.69
CA GLN A 350 -12.93 12.23 -1.34
C GLN A 350 -11.57 12.92 -1.42
N LYS A 351 -11.38 13.90 -0.54
CA LYS A 351 -10.12 14.65 -0.43
C LYS A 351 -9.59 14.52 0.98
N MET A 352 -8.31 14.23 1.10
CA MET A 352 -7.67 14.15 2.39
C MET A 352 -6.27 14.76 2.34
N LYS A 353 -5.94 15.54 3.38
CA LYS A 353 -4.59 16.04 3.57
C LYS A 353 -3.73 14.89 4.09
N ASP A 354 -2.63 14.63 3.41
CA ASP A 354 -1.67 13.62 3.80
C ASP A 354 -0.71 14.13 4.90
N LEU A 355 0.18 13.25 5.37
CA LEU A 355 1.15 13.59 6.41
C LEU A 355 2.25 14.54 5.91
N ALA A 356 2.44 14.67 4.60
CA ALA A 356 3.40 15.57 3.97
C ALA A 356 2.80 16.95 3.63
N GLY A 357 1.51 17.14 3.86
CA GLY A 357 0.80 18.40 3.64
C GLY A 357 0.12 18.53 2.29
N PHE A 358 0.20 17.54 1.41
CA PHE A 358 -0.52 17.50 0.14
C PHE A 358 -1.99 17.13 0.36
N THR A 359 -2.85 17.53 -0.58
CA THR A 359 -4.24 17.06 -0.61
C THR A 359 -4.37 16.01 -1.70
N GLU A 360 -4.53 14.77 -1.27
CA GLU A 360 -4.79 13.63 -2.15
C GLU A 360 -6.29 13.50 -2.45
N VAL A 361 -6.61 13.06 -3.65
CA VAL A 361 -7.99 12.95 -4.14
C VAL A 361 -8.24 11.55 -4.69
N MET A 362 -9.32 10.91 -4.24
CA MET A 362 -9.78 9.64 -4.82
C MET A 362 -10.42 9.89 -6.18
N GLN A 363 -9.79 9.41 -7.24
CA GLN A 363 -10.25 9.58 -8.60
C GLN A 363 -11.39 8.62 -8.97
N PRO A 364 -12.18 8.92 -10.01
CA PRO A 364 -13.19 7.97 -10.52
C PRO A 364 -12.63 6.60 -10.90
N SER A 365 -11.35 6.53 -11.26
CA SER A 365 -10.64 5.26 -11.51
C SER A 365 -10.29 4.49 -10.24
N HIS A 366 -10.76 4.91 -9.06
CA HIS A 366 -10.45 4.37 -7.75
C HIS A 366 -8.98 4.47 -7.32
N HIS A 367 -8.20 5.35 -7.96
CA HIS A 367 -6.80 5.61 -7.62
C HIS A 367 -6.66 6.96 -6.92
N LEU A 368 -5.71 7.05 -5.99
CA LEU A 368 -5.34 8.33 -5.36
C LEU A 368 -4.37 9.13 -6.23
N THR A 369 -4.58 10.45 -6.29
CA THR A 369 -3.49 11.36 -6.67
C THR A 369 -2.41 11.29 -5.59
N LYS A 370 -1.13 11.27 -5.98
CA LYS A 370 -0.01 11.13 -5.03
C LYS A 370 1.10 12.14 -5.33
N PRO A 371 1.76 12.73 -4.32
CA PRO A 371 3.04 13.39 -4.56
C PRO A 371 4.11 12.36 -4.90
N LEU A 372 5.23 12.82 -5.46
CA LEU A 372 6.45 12.03 -5.55
C LEU A 372 7.53 12.67 -4.69
N MET A 373 8.18 11.85 -3.90
CA MET A 373 9.43 12.18 -3.20
C MET A 373 10.52 11.19 -3.58
N ILE A 374 11.76 11.68 -3.62
CA ILE A 374 12.94 10.81 -3.71
C ILE A 374 13.74 11.05 -2.44
N GLY A 375 13.93 9.97 -1.70
CA GLY A 375 14.70 9.94 -0.47
C GLY A 375 16.07 9.29 -0.69
N GLU A 376 17.10 9.84 -0.09
CA GLU A 376 18.45 9.32 -0.07
C GLU A 376 18.72 8.61 1.26
N ILE A 377 19.18 7.37 1.22
CA ILE A 377 19.51 6.57 2.41
C ILE A 377 20.59 7.28 3.23
N GLN A 378 20.33 7.43 4.52
CA GLN A 378 21.22 8.05 5.51
C GLN A 378 21.85 7.00 6.43
N PRO A 379 22.99 7.34 7.12
CA PRO A 379 23.67 6.38 8.00
C PRO A 379 22.84 5.86 9.16
N ASN A 380 21.77 6.56 9.51
CA ASN A 380 20.85 6.21 10.61
C ASN A 380 19.66 5.33 10.17
N GLY A 381 19.64 4.90 8.92
CA GLY A 381 18.54 4.10 8.37
C GLY A 381 17.28 4.90 8.02
N GLN A 382 17.39 6.23 7.99
CA GLN A 382 16.32 7.11 7.51
C GLN A 382 16.63 7.61 6.11
N PHE A 383 15.67 8.31 5.50
CA PHE A 383 15.85 8.94 4.19
C PHE A 383 15.92 10.47 4.34
N ALA A 384 16.86 11.11 3.64
CA ALA A 384 16.84 12.55 3.41
C ALA A 384 16.10 12.82 2.09
N ILE A 385 15.06 13.64 2.12
CA ILE A 385 14.30 13.98 0.91
C ILE A 385 15.15 14.90 0.03
N VAL A 386 15.58 14.41 -1.14
CA VAL A 386 16.41 15.13 -2.11
C VAL A 386 15.60 15.69 -3.29
N TYR A 387 14.39 15.21 -3.48
CA TYR A 387 13.43 15.72 -4.46
C TYR A 387 12.01 15.55 -3.93
N GLN A 388 11.16 16.50 -4.26
CA GLN A 388 9.73 16.46 -4.00
C GLN A 388 8.99 17.15 -5.14
N SER A 389 7.90 16.55 -5.62
CA SER A 389 7.02 17.19 -6.62
C SER A 389 6.33 18.42 -6.03
N GLU A 390 6.10 19.44 -6.84
CA GLU A 390 5.43 20.68 -6.41
C GLU A 390 3.96 20.47 -6.02
N SER A 391 3.34 19.44 -6.56
CA SER A 391 1.94 19.08 -6.33
C SER A 391 1.75 17.57 -6.41
N VAL A 392 0.55 17.09 -6.05
CA VAL A 392 0.14 15.72 -6.36
C VAL A 392 0.11 15.49 -7.87
N LEU A 393 0.45 14.28 -8.28
CA LEU A 393 0.48 13.82 -9.66
C LEU A 393 -0.73 12.93 -9.93
N GLU A 394 -1.30 13.07 -11.14
CA GLU A 394 -2.47 12.28 -11.54
C GLU A 394 -2.09 10.82 -11.80
N PRO A 395 -2.87 9.87 -11.28
CA PRO A 395 -2.69 8.45 -11.58
C PRO A 395 -3.27 8.13 -12.96
N HIS A 396 -2.45 7.54 -13.81
CA HIS A 396 -2.91 6.95 -15.06
C HIS A 396 -2.70 5.43 -15.00
N PRO A 397 -3.74 4.65 -14.70
CA PRO A 397 -3.62 3.19 -14.61
C PRO A 397 -3.04 2.56 -15.87
N TRP A 398 -3.32 3.10 -17.04
CA TRP A 398 -2.71 2.69 -18.31
C TRP A 398 -1.73 3.73 -18.81
N SER A 399 -0.49 3.28 -18.99
CA SER A 399 0.60 4.16 -19.40
C SER A 399 0.39 4.72 -20.82
N PRO A 400 0.58 6.02 -21.05
CA PRO A 400 0.53 6.61 -22.39
C PRO A 400 1.65 6.11 -23.30
N TYR A 401 2.70 5.52 -22.74
CA TYR A 401 3.82 4.93 -23.50
C TYR A 401 3.51 3.54 -24.04
N LEU A 402 2.40 2.93 -23.63
CA LEU A 402 1.90 1.65 -24.13
C LEU A 402 0.43 1.79 -24.61
N PRO A 403 0.17 2.61 -25.64
CA PRO A 403 -1.21 2.92 -26.05
C PRO A 403 -1.99 1.68 -26.54
N ALA A 404 -1.29 0.68 -27.05
CA ALA A 404 -1.88 -0.60 -27.47
C ALA A 404 -2.40 -1.46 -26.31
N ASP A 405 -1.98 -1.15 -25.08
CA ASP A 405 -2.37 -1.87 -23.88
C ASP A 405 -3.45 -1.12 -23.07
N LYS A 406 -3.94 0.01 -23.56
CA LYS A 406 -5.01 0.76 -22.90
C LYS A 406 -6.25 -0.13 -22.71
N GLY A 407 -6.75 -0.23 -21.49
CA GLY A 407 -7.89 -1.05 -21.14
C GLY A 407 -7.61 -2.56 -21.03
N LYS A 408 -6.36 -3.00 -21.15
CA LYS A 408 -5.98 -4.39 -20.91
C LYS A 408 -5.51 -4.58 -19.48
N ILE A 409 -5.83 -5.72 -18.88
CA ILE A 409 -5.33 -6.11 -17.56
C ILE A 409 -4.02 -6.87 -17.76
N ALA A 410 -2.95 -6.37 -17.13
CA ALA A 410 -1.68 -7.07 -17.14
C ALA A 410 -1.72 -8.29 -16.23
N ASN A 411 -1.25 -9.42 -16.74
CA ASN A 411 -0.97 -10.62 -15.95
C ASN A 411 0.21 -11.36 -16.59
N TRP A 412 1.15 -11.81 -15.77
CA TRP A 412 2.34 -12.51 -16.19
C TRP A 412 2.39 -13.87 -15.50
N ASP A 413 2.13 -14.92 -16.28
CA ASP A 413 2.20 -16.29 -15.80
C ASP A 413 3.46 -16.98 -16.36
N TYR A 414 3.93 -18.00 -15.66
CA TYR A 414 5.03 -18.82 -16.17
C TYR A 414 4.63 -19.46 -17.53
N PRO A 415 5.47 -19.40 -18.57
CA PRO A 415 6.87 -18.96 -18.65
C PRO A 415 7.09 -17.43 -18.78
N TRP A 416 6.44 -16.61 -18.02
CA TRP A 416 6.53 -15.14 -17.96
C TRP A 416 6.21 -14.46 -19.30
N VAL A 417 5.13 -14.90 -19.90
CA VAL A 417 4.55 -14.27 -21.09
C VAL A 417 3.31 -13.50 -20.64
N CYS A 418 3.13 -12.29 -21.17
CA CYS A 418 1.89 -11.53 -20.97
C CYS A 418 0.72 -12.21 -21.69
N GLY A 419 0.38 -13.44 -21.30
CA GLY A 419 -0.63 -14.26 -21.91
C GLY A 419 -2.06 -13.88 -21.53
N ASN A 420 -2.23 -13.19 -20.41
CA ASN A 420 -3.52 -12.80 -19.86
C ASN A 420 -3.74 -11.29 -19.89
N CYS A 421 -3.02 -10.55 -20.74
CA CYS A 421 -3.33 -9.17 -21.03
C CYS A 421 -4.68 -9.09 -21.75
N THR A 422 -5.75 -9.38 -21.01
CA THR A 422 -7.13 -9.36 -21.47
C THR A 422 -7.71 -7.97 -21.38
N GLU A 423 -8.75 -7.68 -22.14
CA GLU A 423 -9.50 -6.43 -21.96
C GLU A 423 -10.08 -6.37 -20.53
N ALA A 424 -10.05 -5.18 -19.92
CA ALA A 424 -10.74 -4.94 -18.67
C ALA A 424 -12.24 -5.22 -18.84
N LYS A 425 -12.85 -5.87 -17.85
CA LYS A 425 -14.28 -6.17 -17.89
C LYS A 425 -15.13 -4.91 -17.88
N ASP A 426 -14.63 -3.87 -17.22
CA ASP A 426 -15.29 -2.57 -17.06
C ASP A 426 -14.52 -1.54 -17.87
N LYS A 427 -15.11 -1.12 -19.01
CA LYS A 427 -14.48 -0.18 -19.96
C LYS A 427 -14.71 1.30 -19.63
N ASP A 428 -15.41 1.61 -18.54
CA ASP A 428 -15.88 2.96 -18.21
C ASP A 428 -14.99 3.69 -17.16
N PHE A 429 -13.75 3.28 -17.00
CA PHE A 429 -12.74 3.96 -16.18
C PHE A 429 -11.92 4.97 -16.96
#